data_41f5a1ee4e44a9848d9c18930b9cf261
#
_entry.id   41f5a1ee4e44a9848d9c18930b9cf261
#
_cell.length_a   1.000
_cell.length_b   1.000
_cell.length_c   1.000
_cell.angle_alpha   90.00
_cell.angle_beta   90.00
_cell.angle_gamma   90.00
#
_symmetry.space_group_name_H-M   'P 1'
#
loop_
_entity.id
_entity.type
_entity.pdbx_description
1 polymer ?
#
loop_
_entity_poly.entity_id
_entity_poly.type
_entity_poly.pdbx_seq_one_letter_code
_entity_poly.pdbx_strand_id
1 'polypeptide(L)'
;MQKNKEHIVLKYLKGDKVIWGTAFLLATISILVVYSAVSAPAFKFFGGNTEKFLIKHVIFVFAALGAMWVTHMIPYRAYDKLSRGFLFLAIVLLIITLAFGVDIHGARRWLIIPIVNIQFQPSDFAKFALISNLASMLAKRQGKIEDQTLIWQMILWVVVVVGLIAVADFSGAMLLFGTCMVLLYIGRVPLKIFAQIVMGGLAVLSVAFVFGQRGQTAISRVDQWINGVENSNSANIVNSVPDQLQYAYMAIARGGLTGVGPGNSTMRYFLPEAFSDFVFPICIEEYGMILGIVIMIIYLIIMFRGMSIASRSATAFGGLLAIGLSFSLAFQGLVNMAVAVGVLPVTGLPLPFISMGGTSFIFTGMSLGIIISVYRGYSDLADDNIEGNAIKKAEKKNVKVEQ
;
A
#
# COMPACT_ATOMS: atom_id res chain seq x y z
N MET A 1 27.51 36.22 -10.43
CA MET A 1 26.03 36.31 -10.45
C MET A 1 25.44 35.18 -11.29
N GLN A 2 25.46 33.97 -10.75
CA GLN A 2 24.72 32.81 -11.32
C GLN A 2 24.13 32.02 -10.15
N LYS A 3 23.20 32.64 -9.44
CA LYS A 3 22.44 32.01 -8.37
C LYS A 3 20.96 32.08 -8.73
N ASN A 4 20.31 30.92 -8.76
CA ASN A 4 18.88 30.71 -8.67
C ASN A 4 18.01 30.98 -9.89
N LYS A 5 18.03 30.02 -10.83
CA LYS A 5 16.77 29.44 -11.32
C LYS A 5 16.68 27.98 -10.84
N GLU A 6 16.71 27.75 -9.54
CA GLU A 6 16.10 26.55 -9.02
C GLU A 6 14.65 26.62 -9.43
N HIS A 7 14.25 25.70 -10.31
CA HIS A 7 12.92 25.65 -10.87
C HIS A 7 11.92 25.75 -9.72
N ILE A 8 10.97 26.67 -9.83
CA ILE A 8 9.89 26.91 -8.86
C ILE A 8 9.26 25.59 -8.39
N VAL A 9 9.16 24.62 -9.30
CA VAL A 9 8.68 23.26 -9.04
C VAL A 9 9.49 22.53 -7.96
N LEU A 10 10.84 22.65 -7.93
CA LEU A 10 11.70 21.99 -6.93
C LEU A 10 11.56 22.60 -5.53
N LYS A 11 11.12 23.85 -5.44
CA LYS A 11 10.85 24.52 -4.16
C LYS A 11 9.61 23.95 -3.46
N TYR A 12 8.62 23.48 -4.22
CA TYR A 12 7.36 22.93 -3.70
C TYR A 12 7.37 21.39 -3.56
N LEU A 13 8.28 20.69 -4.25
CA LEU A 13 8.51 19.24 -4.14
C LEU A 13 9.71 18.97 -3.21
N LYS A 14 9.70 19.56 -2.00
CA LYS A 14 10.72 19.26 -1.00
C LYS A 14 10.63 17.80 -0.56
N GLY A 15 11.77 17.15 -0.34
CA GLY A 15 11.84 15.78 0.19
C GLY A 15 12.55 14.80 -0.75
N ASP A 16 12.26 13.52 -0.60
CA ASP A 16 12.94 12.46 -1.34
C ASP A 16 12.52 12.42 -2.81
N LYS A 17 13.46 12.78 -3.71
CA LYS A 17 13.22 12.83 -5.16
C LYS A 17 12.93 11.44 -5.75
N VAL A 18 13.44 10.37 -5.13
CA VAL A 18 13.25 9.00 -5.62
C VAL A 18 11.80 8.58 -5.40
N ILE A 19 11.22 8.84 -4.21
CA ILE A 19 9.82 8.53 -3.92
C ILE A 19 8.87 9.34 -4.81
N TRP A 20 9.16 10.64 -5.05
CA TRP A 20 8.40 11.43 -6.01
C TRP A 20 8.46 10.84 -7.42
N GLY A 21 9.66 10.48 -7.88
CA GLY A 21 9.87 9.87 -9.21
C GLY A 21 9.13 8.54 -9.36
N THR A 22 9.20 7.66 -8.35
CA THR A 22 8.46 6.38 -8.38
C THR A 22 6.96 6.57 -8.38
N ALA A 23 6.41 7.52 -7.62
CA ALA A 23 4.99 7.83 -7.61
C ALA A 23 4.50 8.35 -8.98
N PHE A 24 5.22 9.30 -9.59
CA PHE A 24 4.88 9.80 -10.92
C PHE A 24 4.97 8.70 -11.99
N LEU A 25 5.99 7.84 -11.91
CA LEU A 25 6.15 6.73 -12.85
C LEU A 25 5.01 5.71 -12.74
N LEU A 26 4.66 5.30 -11.51
CA LEU A 26 3.52 4.41 -11.28
C LEU A 26 2.20 5.05 -11.73
N ALA A 27 1.98 6.33 -11.47
CA ALA A 27 0.79 7.08 -11.92
C ALA A 27 0.69 7.10 -13.45
N THR A 28 1.81 7.30 -14.14
CA THR A 28 1.85 7.28 -15.62
C THR A 28 1.53 5.89 -16.15
N ILE A 29 2.16 4.84 -15.62
CA ILE A 29 1.88 3.44 -15.97
C ILE A 29 0.40 3.13 -15.72
N SER A 30 -0.15 3.57 -14.58
CA SER A 30 -1.54 3.36 -14.21
C SER A 30 -2.51 3.93 -15.26
N ILE A 31 -2.32 5.18 -15.70
CA ILE A 31 -3.19 5.81 -16.69
C ILE A 31 -3.14 5.04 -18.02
N LEU A 32 -1.95 4.64 -18.46
CA LEU A 32 -1.76 3.92 -19.72
C LEU A 32 -2.43 2.54 -19.71
N VAL A 33 -2.20 1.76 -18.64
CA VAL A 33 -2.71 0.39 -18.56
C VAL A 33 -4.21 0.35 -18.27
N VAL A 34 -4.70 1.20 -17.36
CA VAL A 34 -6.12 1.25 -17.02
C VAL A 34 -6.96 1.71 -18.21
N TYR A 35 -6.45 2.63 -19.03
CA TYR A 35 -7.13 3.02 -20.28
C TYR A 35 -7.46 1.82 -21.16
N SER A 36 -6.52 0.91 -21.31
CA SER A 36 -6.73 -0.32 -22.07
C SER A 36 -7.63 -1.32 -21.31
N ALA A 37 -7.35 -1.57 -20.04
CA ALA A 37 -8.07 -2.57 -19.24
C ALA A 37 -9.57 -2.25 -19.05
N VAL A 38 -9.94 -0.97 -19.02
CA VAL A 38 -11.32 -0.50 -18.81
C VAL A 38 -12.20 -0.67 -20.06
N SER A 39 -11.63 -0.87 -21.24
CA SER A 39 -12.43 -1.00 -22.47
C SER A 39 -13.45 -2.16 -22.42
N ALA A 40 -13.11 -3.29 -21.80
CA ALA A 40 -13.99 -4.45 -21.69
C ALA A 40 -15.21 -4.22 -20.77
N PRO A 41 -15.08 -3.76 -19.52
CA PRO A 41 -16.22 -3.44 -18.67
C PRO A 41 -17.05 -2.26 -19.18
N ALA A 42 -16.45 -1.28 -19.88
CA ALA A 42 -17.19 -0.19 -20.48
C ALA A 42 -18.18 -0.69 -21.52
N PHE A 43 -17.80 -1.67 -22.34
CA PHE A 43 -18.69 -2.31 -23.30
C PHE A 43 -19.84 -3.07 -22.63
N LYS A 44 -19.55 -3.85 -21.54
CA LYS A 44 -20.55 -4.68 -20.87
C LYS A 44 -21.60 -3.88 -20.08
N PHE A 45 -21.18 -2.79 -19.42
CA PHE A 45 -22.01 -2.14 -18.39
C PHE A 45 -22.46 -0.71 -18.76
N PHE A 46 -21.81 -0.06 -19.72
CA PHE A 46 -22.00 1.38 -19.99
C PHE A 46 -22.07 1.75 -21.47
N GLY A 47 -22.54 0.84 -22.33
CA GLY A 47 -22.74 1.11 -23.75
C GLY A 47 -21.47 1.54 -24.51
N GLY A 48 -20.28 1.11 -24.06
CA GLY A 48 -19.01 1.39 -24.74
C GLY A 48 -18.32 2.68 -24.32
N ASN A 49 -18.81 3.42 -23.31
CA ASN A 49 -18.26 4.72 -22.93
C ASN A 49 -17.00 4.58 -22.03
N THR A 50 -15.89 4.23 -22.65
CA THR A 50 -14.58 4.06 -22.01
C THR A 50 -14.05 5.38 -21.39
N GLU A 51 -14.41 6.52 -22.02
CA GLU A 51 -13.92 7.83 -21.61
C GLU A 51 -14.33 8.21 -20.18
N LYS A 52 -15.57 7.92 -19.79
CA LYS A 52 -16.06 8.20 -18.41
C LYS A 52 -15.25 7.48 -17.34
N PHE A 53 -14.88 6.23 -17.60
CA PHE A 53 -14.03 5.46 -16.68
C PHE A 53 -12.62 6.01 -16.61
N LEU A 54 -12.04 6.35 -17.75
CA LEU A 54 -10.72 6.96 -17.79
C LEU A 54 -10.70 8.30 -17.06
N ILE A 55 -11.65 9.18 -17.31
CA ILE A 55 -11.75 10.49 -16.62
C ILE A 55 -11.86 10.27 -15.10
N LYS A 56 -12.73 9.35 -14.65
CA LYS A 56 -12.85 9.01 -13.24
C LYS A 56 -11.51 8.52 -12.66
N HIS A 57 -10.80 7.65 -13.37
CA HIS A 57 -9.49 7.15 -12.93
C HIS A 57 -8.45 8.25 -12.85
N VAL A 58 -8.34 9.10 -13.87
CA VAL A 58 -7.42 10.25 -13.92
C VAL A 58 -7.69 11.21 -12.76
N ILE A 59 -8.97 11.48 -12.44
CA ILE A 59 -9.33 12.30 -11.27
C ILE A 59 -8.79 11.67 -9.98
N PHE A 60 -8.91 10.36 -9.78
CA PHE A 60 -8.36 9.68 -8.61
C PHE A 60 -6.83 9.70 -8.57
N VAL A 61 -6.15 9.59 -9.71
CA VAL A 61 -4.69 9.73 -9.80
C VAL A 61 -4.25 11.13 -9.36
N PHE A 62 -4.89 12.19 -9.87
CA PHE A 62 -4.59 13.56 -9.47
C PHE A 62 -4.95 13.81 -7.99
N ALA A 63 -6.07 13.26 -7.51
CA ALA A 63 -6.45 13.34 -6.11
C ALA A 63 -5.42 12.65 -5.21
N ALA A 64 -4.87 11.51 -5.62
CA ALA A 64 -3.83 10.80 -4.88
C ALA A 64 -2.49 11.57 -4.86
N LEU A 65 -2.08 12.15 -6.00
CA LEU A 65 -0.89 13.01 -6.05
C LEU A 65 -1.09 14.28 -5.23
N GLY A 66 -2.31 14.87 -5.25
CA GLY A 66 -2.69 15.97 -4.39
C GLY A 66 -2.65 15.60 -2.89
N ALA A 67 -3.18 14.44 -2.52
CA ALA A 67 -3.11 13.91 -1.16
C ALA A 67 -1.66 13.67 -0.72
N MET A 68 -0.82 13.11 -1.60
CA MET A 68 0.62 12.96 -1.38
C MET A 68 1.29 14.32 -1.12
N TRP A 69 0.94 15.33 -1.92
CA TRP A 69 1.46 16.69 -1.77
C TRP A 69 0.99 17.35 -0.48
N VAL A 70 -0.27 17.20 -0.09
CA VAL A 70 -0.78 17.73 1.18
C VAL A 70 -0.13 17.05 2.38
N THR A 71 -0.07 15.72 2.37
CA THR A 71 0.46 14.97 3.52
C THR A 71 1.96 15.13 3.72
N HIS A 72 2.75 15.37 2.63
CA HIS A 72 4.18 15.67 2.80
C HIS A 72 4.43 17.04 3.45
N MET A 73 3.49 17.98 3.35
CA MET A 73 3.60 19.29 3.99
C MET A 73 3.36 19.24 5.50
N ILE A 74 2.55 18.27 5.94
CA ILE A 74 2.23 18.10 7.36
C ILE A 74 3.45 17.47 8.06
N PRO A 75 3.97 18.07 9.15
CA PRO A 75 5.10 17.49 9.87
C PRO A 75 4.70 16.14 10.46
N TYR A 76 5.55 15.10 10.23
CA TYR A 76 5.26 13.73 10.65
C TYR A 76 4.94 13.59 12.15
N ARG A 77 5.43 14.51 12.99
CA ARG A 77 5.11 14.55 14.44
C ARG A 77 3.62 14.78 14.73
N ALA A 78 2.88 15.38 13.80
CA ALA A 78 1.43 15.54 13.95
C ALA A 78 0.72 14.19 13.87
N TYR A 79 1.20 13.28 13.02
CA TYR A 79 0.64 11.92 12.91
C TYR A 79 0.83 11.11 14.20
N ASP A 80 1.93 11.33 14.95
CA ASP A 80 2.12 10.71 16.26
C ASP A 80 1.03 11.14 17.25
N LYS A 81 0.76 12.45 17.34
CA LYS A 81 -0.27 13.01 18.24
C LYS A 81 -1.68 12.52 17.89
N LEU A 82 -1.97 12.41 16.60
CA LEU A 82 -3.29 12.03 16.08
C LEU A 82 -3.49 10.52 15.96
N SER A 83 -2.44 9.72 16.06
CA SER A 83 -2.45 8.27 15.79
C SER A 83 -3.52 7.51 16.57
N ARG A 84 -3.71 7.83 17.85
CA ARG A 84 -4.73 7.20 18.71
C ARG A 84 -6.15 7.60 18.25
N GLY A 85 -6.36 8.87 17.91
CA GLY A 85 -7.65 9.35 17.38
C GLY A 85 -8.00 8.70 16.05
N PHE A 86 -7.03 8.57 15.15
CA PHE A 86 -7.21 7.86 13.88
C PHE A 86 -7.56 6.39 14.09
N LEU A 87 -6.95 5.72 15.07
CA LEU A 87 -7.26 4.34 15.37
C LEU A 87 -8.69 4.15 15.84
N PHE A 88 -9.18 4.99 16.80
CA PHE A 88 -10.56 4.92 17.25
C PHE A 88 -11.55 5.21 16.13
N LEU A 89 -11.28 6.25 15.32
CA LEU A 89 -12.10 6.57 14.16
C LEU A 89 -12.14 5.39 13.16
N ALA A 90 -11.00 4.74 12.92
CA ALA A 90 -10.92 3.58 12.04
C ALA A 90 -11.77 2.42 12.55
N ILE A 91 -11.74 2.12 13.85
CA ILE A 91 -12.56 1.05 14.45
C ILE A 91 -14.04 1.36 14.29
N VAL A 92 -14.46 2.59 14.58
CA VAL A 92 -15.86 3.02 14.40
C VAL A 92 -16.30 2.87 12.95
N LEU A 93 -15.47 3.33 11.99
CA LEU A 93 -15.75 3.20 10.55
C LEU A 93 -15.82 1.72 10.11
N LEU A 94 -14.97 0.85 10.62
CA LEU A 94 -15.01 -0.59 10.32
C LEU A 94 -16.30 -1.22 10.85
N ILE A 95 -16.72 -0.91 12.08
CA ILE A 95 -17.97 -1.41 12.65
C ILE A 95 -19.18 -0.92 11.84
N ILE A 96 -19.22 0.37 11.49
CA ILE A 96 -20.27 0.94 10.63
C ILE A 96 -20.28 0.23 9.27
N THR A 97 -19.13 -0.09 8.70
CA THR A 97 -19.04 -0.78 7.41
C THR A 97 -19.59 -2.20 7.48
N LEU A 98 -19.28 -2.93 8.54
CA LEU A 98 -19.80 -4.30 8.73
C LEU A 98 -21.34 -4.31 8.92
N ALA A 99 -21.88 -3.27 9.58
CA ALA A 99 -23.32 -3.15 9.83
C ALA A 99 -24.11 -2.62 8.61
N PHE A 100 -23.62 -1.55 8.00
CA PHE A 100 -24.35 -0.73 7.00
C PHE A 100 -23.65 -0.66 5.63
N GLY A 101 -22.51 -1.32 5.45
CA GLY A 101 -21.77 -1.31 4.19
C GLY A 101 -22.53 -1.94 3.04
N VAL A 102 -22.20 -1.51 1.82
CA VAL A 102 -22.75 -2.08 0.60
C VAL A 102 -22.15 -3.45 0.36
N ASP A 103 -23.03 -4.41 0.11
CA ASP A 103 -22.62 -5.77 -0.27
C ASP A 103 -22.15 -5.77 -1.72
N ILE A 104 -20.86 -6.00 -1.93
CA ILE A 104 -20.26 -6.17 -3.24
C ILE A 104 -19.54 -7.53 -3.24
N HIS A 105 -20.00 -8.43 -4.09
CA HIS A 105 -19.49 -9.80 -4.20
C HIS A 105 -19.53 -10.59 -2.87
N GLY A 106 -20.59 -10.44 -2.09
CA GLY A 106 -20.81 -11.20 -0.85
C GLY A 106 -20.02 -10.70 0.37
N ALA A 107 -19.54 -9.45 0.35
CA ALA A 107 -18.91 -8.85 1.52
C ALA A 107 -19.15 -7.34 1.61
N ARG A 108 -19.38 -6.87 2.83
CA ARG A 108 -19.60 -5.44 3.15
C ARG A 108 -18.28 -4.77 3.48
N ARG A 109 -17.63 -4.20 2.46
CA ARG A 109 -16.31 -3.55 2.58
C ARG A 109 -16.34 -2.06 2.29
N TRP A 110 -17.40 -1.58 1.64
CA TRP A 110 -17.50 -0.27 1.07
C TRP A 110 -18.59 0.54 1.74
N LEU A 111 -18.30 1.80 2.06
CA LEU A 111 -19.28 2.82 2.38
C LEU A 111 -19.46 3.74 1.17
N ILE A 112 -20.70 4.07 0.84
CA ILE A 112 -20.98 5.09 -0.17
C ILE A 112 -21.13 6.42 0.54
N ILE A 113 -20.34 7.42 0.14
CA ILE A 113 -20.48 8.78 0.61
C ILE A 113 -21.63 9.42 -0.19
N PRO A 114 -22.79 9.71 0.44
CA PRO A 114 -24.01 10.07 -0.31
C PRO A 114 -23.90 11.32 -1.15
N ILE A 115 -23.08 12.29 -0.73
CA ILE A 115 -22.94 13.61 -1.39
C ILE A 115 -22.22 13.50 -2.75
N VAL A 116 -21.19 12.65 -2.83
CA VAL A 116 -20.29 12.54 -4.00
C VAL A 116 -20.43 11.21 -4.72
N ASN A 117 -21.24 10.30 -4.20
CA ASN A 117 -21.41 8.92 -4.68
C ASN A 117 -20.08 8.17 -4.90
N ILE A 118 -19.12 8.42 -3.99
CA ILE A 118 -17.80 7.78 -4.00
C ILE A 118 -17.82 6.61 -3.03
N GLN A 119 -17.34 5.46 -3.49
CA GLN A 119 -17.10 4.28 -2.66
C GLN A 119 -15.84 4.50 -1.84
N PHE A 120 -15.98 4.52 -0.53
CA PHE A 120 -14.90 4.63 0.45
C PHE A 120 -14.66 3.27 1.11
N GLN A 121 -13.40 2.84 1.15
CA GLN A 121 -13.01 1.59 1.81
C GLN A 121 -12.35 1.88 3.17
N PRO A 122 -13.07 1.71 4.29
CA PRO A 122 -12.53 2.03 5.63
C PRO A 122 -11.31 1.20 6.04
N SER A 123 -11.14 0.00 5.48
CA SER A 123 -9.97 -0.83 5.78
C SER A 123 -8.65 -0.20 5.33
N ASP A 124 -8.63 0.62 4.26
CA ASP A 124 -7.40 1.30 3.84
C ASP A 124 -6.99 2.40 4.81
N PHE A 125 -7.98 3.14 5.34
CA PHE A 125 -7.73 4.08 6.45
C PHE A 125 -7.29 3.34 7.72
N ALA A 126 -7.89 2.20 8.04
CA ALA A 126 -7.56 1.41 9.22
C ALA A 126 -6.14 0.84 9.17
N LYS A 127 -5.66 0.42 7.99
CA LYS A 127 -4.26 0.03 7.78
C LYS A 127 -3.30 1.16 8.17
N PHE A 128 -3.54 2.36 7.63
CA PHE A 128 -2.74 3.55 7.96
C PHE A 128 -2.81 3.88 9.48
N ALA A 129 -4.01 3.89 10.06
CA ALA A 129 -4.23 4.24 11.45
C ALA A 129 -3.54 3.25 12.41
N LEU A 130 -3.63 1.94 12.14
CA LEU A 130 -2.97 0.91 12.95
C LEU A 130 -1.45 0.99 12.85
N ILE A 131 -0.89 1.13 11.64
CA ILE A 131 0.55 1.27 11.41
C ILE A 131 1.07 2.50 12.17
N SER A 132 0.39 3.64 12.06
CA SER A 132 0.77 4.88 12.73
C SER A 132 0.69 4.76 14.26
N ASN A 133 -0.37 4.15 14.80
CA ASN A 133 -0.51 3.95 16.24
C ASN A 133 0.52 2.96 16.78
N LEU A 134 0.75 1.85 16.08
CA LEU A 134 1.74 0.85 16.47
C LEU A 134 3.16 1.45 16.47
N ALA A 135 3.52 2.26 15.46
CA ALA A 135 4.77 3.00 15.42
C ALA A 135 4.92 3.96 16.61
N SER A 136 3.84 4.68 16.97
CA SER A 136 3.80 5.58 18.15
C SER A 136 4.03 4.81 19.47
N MET A 137 3.35 3.69 19.64
CA MET A 137 3.48 2.87 20.86
C MET A 137 4.87 2.25 20.98
N LEU A 138 5.42 1.71 19.87
CA LEU A 138 6.77 1.15 19.82
C LEU A 138 7.85 2.21 20.10
N ALA A 139 7.69 3.42 19.57
CA ALA A 139 8.61 4.52 19.81
C ALA A 139 8.64 4.93 21.29
N LYS A 140 7.48 5.00 21.94
CA LYS A 140 7.37 5.32 23.38
C LYS A 140 7.99 4.24 24.27
N ARG A 141 8.02 3.00 23.80
CA ARG A 141 8.59 1.87 24.51
C ARG A 141 10.12 1.83 24.49
N GLN A 142 10.78 2.41 23.50
CA GLN A 142 12.25 2.33 23.38
C GLN A 142 13.01 2.83 24.61
N GLY A 143 12.35 3.57 25.53
CA GLY A 143 12.91 3.97 26.81
C GLY A 143 12.45 3.14 28.02
N LYS A 144 11.51 2.18 27.84
CA LYS A 144 10.86 1.42 28.92
C LYS A 144 10.65 -0.03 28.50
N ILE A 145 11.71 -0.82 28.53
CA ILE A 145 11.73 -2.19 27.98
C ILE A 145 10.76 -3.15 28.70
N GLU A 146 10.35 -2.86 29.93
CA GLU A 146 9.57 -3.76 30.81
C GLU A 146 8.08 -3.41 30.96
N ASP A 147 7.55 -2.40 30.24
CA ASP A 147 6.16 -2.01 30.39
C ASP A 147 5.21 -3.02 29.70
N GLN A 148 4.82 -4.05 30.45
CA GLN A 148 3.90 -5.09 30.00
C GLN A 148 2.54 -4.52 29.56
N THR A 149 2.10 -3.42 30.16
CA THR A 149 0.80 -2.80 29.85
C THR A 149 0.76 -2.28 28.43
N LEU A 150 1.83 -1.62 27.98
CA LEU A 150 1.95 -1.14 26.58
C LEU A 150 1.93 -2.29 25.57
N ILE A 151 2.54 -3.42 25.93
CA ILE A 151 2.57 -4.61 25.06
C ILE A 151 1.18 -5.19 24.87
N TRP A 152 0.44 -5.39 25.97
CA TRP A 152 -0.92 -5.89 25.90
C TRP A 152 -1.85 -4.95 25.13
N GLN A 153 -1.66 -3.64 25.25
CA GLN A 153 -2.39 -2.67 24.44
C GLN A 153 -2.06 -2.80 22.95
N MET A 154 -0.78 -3.01 22.57
CA MET A 154 -0.40 -3.24 21.18
C MET A 154 -1.07 -4.49 20.61
N ILE A 155 -1.04 -5.61 21.38
CA ILE A 155 -1.71 -6.86 21.01
C ILE A 155 -3.21 -6.62 20.77
N LEU A 156 -3.86 -5.96 21.74
CA LEU A 156 -5.29 -5.68 21.68
C LEU A 156 -5.64 -4.91 20.39
N TRP A 157 -4.92 -3.84 20.06
CA TRP A 157 -5.21 -3.04 18.88
C TRP A 157 -4.97 -3.80 17.57
N VAL A 158 -3.89 -4.59 17.50
CA VAL A 158 -3.62 -5.44 16.33
C VAL A 158 -4.75 -6.47 16.17
N VAL A 159 -5.12 -7.18 17.22
CA VAL A 159 -6.18 -8.21 17.18
C VAL A 159 -7.53 -7.61 16.82
N VAL A 160 -7.91 -6.49 17.43
CA VAL A 160 -9.21 -5.84 17.15
C VAL A 160 -9.29 -5.37 15.70
N VAL A 161 -8.31 -4.61 15.22
CA VAL A 161 -8.37 -4.04 13.87
C VAL A 161 -8.22 -5.11 12.80
N VAL A 162 -7.26 -6.03 12.94
CA VAL A 162 -7.07 -7.13 11.99
C VAL A 162 -8.30 -8.04 12.00
N GLY A 163 -8.87 -8.33 13.17
CA GLY A 163 -10.09 -9.15 13.28
C GLY A 163 -11.29 -8.51 12.60
N LEU A 164 -11.54 -7.21 12.82
CA LEU A 164 -12.64 -6.49 12.16
C LEU A 164 -12.48 -6.48 10.62
N ILE A 165 -11.25 -6.29 10.12
CA ILE A 165 -11.00 -6.34 8.68
C ILE A 165 -11.17 -7.77 8.16
N ALA A 166 -10.71 -8.79 8.90
CA ALA A 166 -10.72 -10.19 8.47
C ALA A 166 -12.13 -10.74 8.20
N VAL A 167 -13.15 -10.23 8.91
CA VAL A 167 -14.56 -10.63 8.70
C VAL A 167 -15.00 -10.39 7.27
N ALA A 168 -14.61 -9.27 6.66
CA ALA A 168 -15.03 -8.88 5.31
C ALA A 168 -13.92 -9.01 4.26
N ASP A 169 -12.65 -8.86 4.66
CA ASP A 169 -11.46 -8.89 3.80
C ASP A 169 -10.31 -9.66 4.44
N PHE A 170 -10.36 -10.97 4.31
CA PHE A 170 -9.35 -11.88 4.88
C PHE A 170 -7.93 -11.58 4.35
N SER A 171 -7.80 -11.37 3.04
CA SER A 171 -6.51 -11.13 2.40
C SER A 171 -5.89 -9.80 2.84
N GLY A 172 -6.72 -8.74 2.93
CA GLY A 172 -6.29 -7.44 3.46
C GLY A 172 -5.88 -7.50 4.93
N ALA A 173 -6.58 -8.32 5.73
CA ALA A 173 -6.23 -8.55 7.13
C ALA A 173 -4.91 -9.30 7.30
N MET A 174 -4.67 -10.36 6.50
CA MET A 174 -3.39 -11.09 6.49
C MET A 174 -2.22 -10.18 6.14
N LEU A 175 -2.38 -9.34 5.11
CA LEU A 175 -1.35 -8.39 4.70
C LEU A 175 -1.03 -7.38 5.81
N LEU A 176 -2.07 -6.83 6.44
CA LEU A 176 -1.90 -5.90 7.56
C LEU A 176 -1.25 -6.58 8.77
N PHE A 177 -1.66 -7.80 9.08
CA PHE A 177 -1.06 -8.60 10.14
C PHE A 177 0.43 -8.83 9.89
N GLY A 178 0.82 -9.24 8.68
CA GLY A 178 2.22 -9.39 8.27
C GLY A 178 3.01 -8.09 8.43
N THR A 179 2.42 -6.95 8.05
CA THR A 179 3.04 -5.62 8.23
C THR A 179 3.23 -5.30 9.72
N CYS A 180 2.24 -5.58 10.57
CA CYS A 180 2.36 -5.41 12.02
C CYS A 180 3.47 -6.29 12.61
N MET A 181 3.60 -7.54 12.14
CA MET A 181 4.67 -8.44 12.60
C MET A 181 6.06 -7.88 12.27
N VAL A 182 6.25 -7.38 11.06
CA VAL A 182 7.52 -6.73 10.66
C VAL A 182 7.81 -5.50 11.55
N LEU A 183 6.81 -4.66 11.83
CA LEU A 183 6.98 -3.51 12.72
C LEU A 183 7.34 -3.91 14.14
N LEU A 184 6.70 -4.94 14.70
CA LEU A 184 6.98 -5.46 16.05
C LEU A 184 8.39 -6.04 16.14
N TYR A 185 8.83 -6.76 15.09
CA TYR A 185 10.18 -7.29 15.00
C TYR A 185 11.23 -6.18 14.97
N ILE A 186 11.06 -5.18 14.11
CA ILE A 186 11.96 -4.02 14.01
C ILE A 186 11.92 -3.17 15.28
N GLY A 187 10.74 -3.07 15.91
CA GLY A 187 10.52 -2.40 17.19
C GLY A 187 11.13 -3.13 18.40
N ARG A 188 11.87 -4.24 18.18
CA ARG A 188 12.57 -5.03 19.20
C ARG A 188 11.65 -5.53 20.32
N VAL A 189 10.47 -6.00 19.96
CA VAL A 189 9.58 -6.68 20.91
C VAL A 189 10.21 -8.00 21.35
N PRO A 190 10.22 -8.36 22.65
CA PRO A 190 10.78 -9.63 23.13
C PRO A 190 10.17 -10.82 22.40
N LEU A 191 11.01 -11.77 21.98
CA LEU A 191 10.62 -12.89 21.12
C LEU A 191 9.47 -13.73 21.71
N LYS A 192 9.42 -13.88 23.04
CA LYS A 192 8.32 -14.58 23.73
C LYS A 192 6.97 -13.91 23.49
N ILE A 193 6.93 -12.59 23.57
CA ILE A 193 5.72 -11.81 23.36
C ILE A 193 5.36 -11.76 21.87
N PHE A 194 6.37 -11.60 21.01
CA PHE A 194 6.20 -11.69 19.57
C PHE A 194 5.53 -13.02 19.18
N ALA A 195 5.99 -14.15 19.72
CA ALA A 195 5.36 -15.45 19.49
C ALA A 195 3.90 -15.51 19.96
N GLN A 196 3.59 -14.91 21.13
CA GLN A 196 2.20 -14.82 21.63
C GLN A 196 1.29 -14.01 20.70
N ILE A 197 1.80 -12.89 20.13
CA ILE A 197 1.05 -12.08 19.16
C ILE A 197 0.82 -12.86 17.89
N VAL A 198 1.84 -13.57 17.37
CA VAL A 198 1.71 -14.43 16.20
C VAL A 198 0.65 -15.49 16.43
N MET A 199 0.71 -16.22 17.54
CA MET A 199 -0.26 -17.25 17.89
C MET A 199 -1.69 -16.70 18.03
N GLY A 200 -1.85 -15.58 18.76
CA GLY A 200 -3.15 -14.93 18.95
C GLY A 200 -3.72 -14.40 17.60
N GLY A 201 -2.88 -13.77 16.81
CA GLY A 201 -3.29 -13.27 15.49
C GLY A 201 -3.68 -14.38 14.52
N LEU A 202 -2.91 -15.48 14.49
CA LEU A 202 -3.25 -16.66 13.70
C LEU A 202 -4.56 -17.30 14.16
N ALA A 203 -4.81 -17.37 15.47
CA ALA A 203 -6.09 -17.87 16.00
C ALA A 203 -7.26 -17.00 15.54
N VAL A 204 -7.14 -15.66 15.60
CA VAL A 204 -8.18 -14.73 15.12
C VAL A 204 -8.40 -14.88 13.61
N LEU A 205 -7.32 -14.97 12.82
CA LEU A 205 -7.40 -15.18 11.39
C LEU A 205 -8.04 -16.54 11.06
N SER A 206 -7.74 -17.61 11.81
CA SER A 206 -8.36 -18.93 11.62
C SER A 206 -9.86 -18.88 11.91
N VAL A 207 -10.29 -18.19 12.96
CA VAL A 207 -11.72 -17.99 13.24
C VAL A 207 -12.38 -17.17 12.13
N ALA A 208 -11.77 -16.10 11.68
CA ALA A 208 -12.29 -15.28 10.58
C ALA A 208 -12.30 -16.04 9.24
N PHE A 209 -11.36 -16.95 9.02
CA PHE A 209 -11.33 -17.81 7.84
C PHE A 209 -12.54 -18.79 7.80
N VAL A 210 -12.93 -19.33 8.95
CA VAL A 210 -14.05 -20.28 9.04
C VAL A 210 -15.40 -19.55 9.07
N PHE A 211 -15.53 -18.48 9.86
CA PHE A 211 -16.80 -17.82 10.17
C PHE A 211 -16.98 -16.46 9.47
N GLY A 212 -15.97 -15.94 8.79
CA GLY A 212 -16.04 -14.66 8.06
C GLY A 212 -16.99 -14.72 6.86
N GLN A 213 -17.45 -13.56 6.41
CA GLN A 213 -18.36 -13.43 5.26
C GLN A 213 -17.83 -14.08 3.97
N ARG A 214 -16.50 -14.22 3.84
CA ARG A 214 -15.81 -14.83 2.69
C ARG A 214 -15.01 -16.08 3.04
N GLY A 215 -15.27 -16.71 4.17
CA GLY A 215 -14.54 -17.90 4.59
C GLY A 215 -14.59 -19.01 3.54
N GLN A 216 -15.76 -19.35 3.05
CA GLN A 216 -15.92 -20.38 1.99
C GLN A 216 -15.24 -19.98 0.68
N THR A 217 -15.27 -18.70 0.30
CA THR A 217 -14.56 -18.21 -0.88
C THR A 217 -13.04 -18.33 -0.71
N ALA A 218 -12.52 -18.08 0.50
CA ALA A 218 -11.10 -18.21 0.79
C ALA A 218 -10.67 -19.69 0.76
N ILE A 219 -11.48 -20.58 1.32
CA ILE A 219 -11.24 -22.05 1.28
C ILE A 219 -11.21 -22.52 -0.18
N SER A 220 -12.24 -22.20 -0.97
CA SER A 220 -12.29 -22.63 -2.37
C SER A 220 -11.11 -22.11 -3.21
N ARG A 221 -10.61 -20.91 -2.94
CA ARG A 221 -9.42 -20.35 -3.62
C ARG A 221 -8.14 -21.10 -3.26
N VAL A 222 -8.00 -21.50 -2.00
CA VAL A 222 -6.85 -22.30 -1.55
C VAL A 222 -6.91 -23.70 -2.15
N ASP A 223 -8.07 -24.35 -2.12
CA ASP A 223 -8.26 -25.68 -2.71
C ASP A 223 -7.99 -25.67 -4.22
N GLN A 224 -8.50 -24.68 -4.94
CA GLN A 224 -8.24 -24.50 -6.36
C GLN A 224 -6.76 -24.25 -6.66
N TRP A 225 -6.06 -23.49 -5.80
CA TRP A 225 -4.66 -23.25 -5.94
C TRP A 225 -3.82 -24.52 -5.69
N ILE A 226 -4.12 -25.30 -4.64
CA ILE A 226 -3.46 -26.58 -4.34
C ILE A 226 -3.66 -27.56 -5.50
N ASN A 227 -4.91 -27.72 -5.96
CA ASN A 227 -5.21 -28.61 -7.08
C ASN A 227 -4.51 -28.16 -8.38
N GLY A 228 -4.38 -26.85 -8.60
CA GLY A 228 -3.62 -26.31 -9.72
C GLY A 228 -2.13 -26.62 -9.65
N VAL A 229 -1.53 -26.57 -8.46
CA VAL A 229 -0.12 -26.91 -8.23
C VAL A 229 0.11 -28.42 -8.40
N GLU A 230 -0.76 -29.29 -7.85
CA GLU A 230 -0.65 -30.74 -7.97
C GLU A 230 -0.76 -31.21 -9.42
N ASN A 231 -1.66 -30.60 -10.20
CA ASN A 231 -1.88 -30.95 -11.60
C ASN A 231 -0.94 -30.21 -12.58
N SER A 232 0.03 -29.45 -12.07
CA SER A 232 0.95 -28.65 -12.89
C SER A 232 1.80 -29.48 -13.87
N ASN A 233 1.98 -30.76 -13.60
CA ASN A 233 2.73 -31.70 -14.47
C ASN A 233 1.84 -32.40 -15.51
N SER A 234 0.56 -32.13 -15.54
CA SER A 234 -0.40 -32.76 -16.47
C SER A 234 -0.69 -31.85 -17.64
N ALA A 235 -0.93 -32.40 -18.84
CA ALA A 235 -1.37 -31.66 -20.03
C ALA A 235 -2.71 -30.89 -19.80
N ASN A 236 -3.36 -31.11 -18.66
CA ASN A 236 -4.65 -30.55 -18.26
C ASN A 236 -4.53 -29.37 -17.26
N ILE A 237 -3.36 -28.71 -17.13
CA ILE A 237 -3.16 -27.55 -16.23
C ILE A 237 -4.27 -26.51 -16.42
N VAL A 238 -4.65 -26.25 -17.66
CA VAL A 238 -5.65 -25.25 -18.01
C VAL A 238 -7.02 -25.54 -17.37
N ASN A 239 -7.39 -26.80 -17.20
CA ASN A 239 -8.71 -27.19 -16.68
C ASN A 239 -8.76 -27.32 -15.14
N SER A 240 -7.62 -27.30 -14.46
CA SER A 240 -7.52 -27.47 -13.00
C SER A 240 -7.37 -26.17 -12.22
N VAL A 241 -7.20 -25.04 -12.90
CA VAL A 241 -6.97 -23.71 -12.31
C VAL A 241 -8.21 -22.84 -12.49
N PRO A 242 -8.53 -21.91 -11.56
CA PRO A 242 -9.63 -20.95 -11.74
C PRO A 242 -9.54 -20.20 -13.06
N ASP A 243 -10.66 -19.99 -13.74
CA ASP A 243 -10.74 -19.28 -15.02
C ASP A 243 -9.96 -17.96 -15.02
N GLN A 244 -10.05 -17.20 -13.93
CA GLN A 244 -9.32 -15.94 -13.77
C GLN A 244 -7.80 -16.11 -13.85
N LEU A 245 -7.27 -17.16 -13.25
CA LEU A 245 -5.83 -17.42 -13.23
C LEU A 245 -5.36 -18.00 -14.56
N GLN A 246 -6.22 -18.80 -15.23
CA GLN A 246 -5.92 -19.28 -16.58
C GLN A 246 -5.75 -18.12 -17.57
N TYR A 247 -6.71 -17.16 -17.57
CA TYR A 247 -6.61 -15.98 -18.42
C TYR A 247 -5.41 -15.10 -18.05
N ALA A 248 -5.04 -15.03 -16.77
CA ALA A 248 -3.83 -14.33 -16.34
C ALA A 248 -2.57 -14.98 -16.91
N TYR A 249 -2.47 -16.30 -16.88
CA TYR A 249 -1.34 -17.04 -17.48
C TYR A 249 -1.29 -16.87 -18.99
N MET A 250 -2.45 -16.94 -19.66
CA MET A 250 -2.51 -16.69 -21.10
C MET A 250 -2.07 -15.28 -21.45
N ALA A 251 -2.44 -14.26 -20.67
CA ALA A 251 -2.01 -12.89 -20.84
C ALA A 251 -0.47 -12.76 -20.73
N ILE A 252 0.10 -13.35 -19.66
CA ILE A 252 1.54 -13.34 -19.43
C ILE A 252 2.29 -14.08 -20.56
N ALA A 253 1.83 -15.27 -20.95
CA ALA A 253 2.45 -16.06 -22.00
C ALA A 253 2.41 -15.33 -23.35
N ARG A 254 1.28 -14.68 -23.69
CA ARG A 254 1.11 -13.91 -24.92
C ARG A 254 1.97 -12.65 -24.94
N GLY A 255 2.15 -11.99 -23.79
CA GLY A 255 2.97 -10.80 -23.67
C GLY A 255 4.45 -11.02 -23.99
N GLY A 256 4.99 -12.21 -23.70
CA GLY A 256 6.38 -12.51 -23.92
C GLY A 256 7.32 -11.46 -23.29
N LEU A 257 8.42 -11.14 -23.96
CA LEU A 257 9.39 -10.16 -23.45
C LEU A 257 8.98 -8.72 -23.71
N THR A 258 8.43 -8.40 -24.88
CA THR A 258 8.19 -7.03 -25.36
C THR A 258 6.72 -6.62 -25.41
N GLY A 259 5.80 -7.57 -25.19
CA GLY A 259 4.37 -7.32 -25.27
C GLY A 259 3.79 -7.34 -26.69
N VAL A 260 2.45 -7.35 -26.77
CA VAL A 260 1.70 -7.30 -28.04
C VAL A 260 1.41 -5.87 -28.50
N GLY A 261 1.83 -4.89 -27.72
CA GLY A 261 1.60 -3.46 -27.93
C GLY A 261 0.42 -2.89 -27.11
N PRO A 262 0.45 -1.59 -26.82
CA PRO A 262 -0.59 -0.90 -26.05
C PRO A 262 -1.97 -1.05 -26.71
N GLY A 263 -2.99 -1.37 -25.91
CA GLY A 263 -4.36 -1.52 -26.37
C GLY A 263 -4.67 -2.82 -27.13
N ASN A 264 -3.69 -3.71 -27.31
CA ASN A 264 -3.85 -4.96 -28.06
C ASN A 264 -4.06 -6.19 -27.16
N SER A 265 -4.26 -5.99 -25.86
CA SER A 265 -4.63 -7.07 -24.95
C SER A 265 -5.97 -7.68 -25.36
N THR A 266 -6.02 -8.99 -25.55
CA THR A 266 -7.26 -9.75 -25.76
C THR A 266 -7.79 -10.34 -24.48
N MET A 267 -6.90 -10.67 -23.52
CA MET A 267 -7.30 -11.29 -22.27
C MET A 267 -8.09 -10.34 -21.37
N ARG A 268 -8.01 -9.02 -21.57
CA ARG A 268 -8.84 -8.03 -20.87
C ARG A 268 -10.34 -8.25 -21.01
N TYR A 269 -10.81 -8.89 -22.10
CA TYR A 269 -12.23 -9.18 -22.33
C TYR A 269 -12.72 -10.41 -21.55
N PHE A 270 -11.81 -11.29 -21.17
CA PHE A 270 -12.09 -12.54 -20.48
C PHE A 270 -11.80 -12.45 -18.99
N LEU A 271 -10.84 -11.61 -18.57
CA LEU A 271 -10.48 -11.41 -17.17
C LEU A 271 -11.55 -10.58 -16.44
N PRO A 272 -12.29 -11.16 -15.48
CA PRO A 272 -13.05 -10.36 -14.54
C PRO A 272 -12.06 -9.46 -13.75
N GLU A 273 -12.45 -8.21 -13.48
CA GLU A 273 -11.62 -7.26 -12.72
C GLU A 273 -10.22 -7.03 -13.33
N ALA A 274 -10.09 -7.08 -14.66
CA ALA A 274 -8.82 -6.82 -15.38
C ALA A 274 -8.20 -5.46 -15.04
N PHE A 275 -9.02 -4.48 -14.64
CA PHE A 275 -8.61 -3.12 -14.27
C PHE A 275 -8.28 -2.97 -12.77
N SER A 276 -8.59 -3.96 -11.95
CA SER A 276 -8.40 -3.96 -10.48
C SER A 276 -7.34 -5.00 -10.08
N ASP A 277 -7.78 -6.21 -9.75
CA ASP A 277 -6.93 -7.22 -9.12
C ASP A 277 -5.95 -7.88 -10.09
N PHE A 278 -6.31 -7.95 -11.37
CA PHE A 278 -5.54 -8.60 -12.44
C PHE A 278 -4.96 -7.60 -13.46
N VAL A 279 -4.70 -6.38 -13.04
CA VAL A 279 -4.07 -5.37 -13.92
C VAL A 279 -2.64 -5.75 -14.31
N PHE A 280 -1.90 -6.45 -13.44
CA PHE A 280 -0.51 -6.85 -13.68
C PHE A 280 -0.34 -7.78 -14.88
N PRO A 281 -1.13 -8.87 -15.07
CA PRO A 281 -1.11 -9.67 -16.29
C PRO A 281 -1.37 -8.85 -17.57
N ILE A 282 -2.28 -7.88 -17.51
CA ILE A 282 -2.57 -6.99 -18.64
C ILE A 282 -1.37 -6.09 -18.96
N CYS A 283 -0.67 -5.59 -17.90
CA CYS A 283 0.59 -4.86 -18.11
C CYS A 283 1.62 -5.70 -18.87
N ILE A 284 1.75 -7.00 -18.52
CA ILE A 284 2.69 -7.89 -19.20
C ILE A 284 2.21 -8.23 -20.60
N GLU A 285 0.92 -8.48 -20.82
CA GLU A 285 0.39 -8.78 -22.15
C GLU A 285 0.69 -7.63 -23.12
N GLU A 286 0.48 -6.38 -22.71
CA GLU A 286 0.62 -5.22 -23.61
C GLU A 286 2.07 -4.73 -23.75
N TYR A 287 2.83 -4.70 -22.65
CA TYR A 287 4.17 -4.09 -22.60
C TYR A 287 5.30 -5.09 -22.36
N GLY A 288 4.98 -6.37 -22.20
CA GLY A 288 5.93 -7.44 -22.00
C GLY A 288 6.40 -7.62 -20.56
N MET A 289 7.13 -8.70 -20.33
CA MET A 289 7.75 -9.05 -19.06
C MET A 289 8.70 -7.95 -18.54
N ILE A 290 9.30 -7.19 -19.47
CA ILE A 290 10.20 -6.07 -19.10
C ILE A 290 9.47 -5.05 -18.24
N LEU A 291 8.25 -4.62 -18.61
CA LEU A 291 7.47 -3.70 -17.78
C LEU A 291 7.07 -4.36 -16.44
N GLY A 292 6.72 -5.65 -16.46
CA GLY A 292 6.42 -6.39 -15.22
C GLY A 292 7.59 -6.35 -14.22
N ILE A 293 8.81 -6.58 -14.69
CA ILE A 293 10.03 -6.50 -13.88
C ILE A 293 10.28 -5.06 -13.40
N VAL A 294 10.09 -4.05 -14.26
CA VAL A 294 10.23 -2.65 -13.88
C VAL A 294 9.27 -2.28 -12.76
N ILE A 295 8.00 -2.69 -12.85
CA ILE A 295 7.00 -2.47 -11.78
C ILE A 295 7.45 -3.12 -10.47
N MET A 296 7.94 -4.35 -10.51
CA MET A 296 8.45 -5.04 -9.33
C MET A 296 9.63 -4.28 -8.70
N ILE A 297 10.58 -3.84 -9.52
CA ILE A 297 11.74 -3.06 -9.06
C ILE A 297 11.28 -1.74 -8.41
N ILE A 298 10.26 -1.07 -8.93
CA ILE A 298 9.75 0.18 -8.34
C ILE A 298 9.22 -0.06 -6.93
N TYR A 299 8.46 -1.15 -6.68
CA TYR A 299 8.01 -1.47 -5.31
C TYR A 299 9.18 -1.81 -4.38
N LEU A 300 10.20 -2.51 -4.87
CA LEU A 300 11.42 -2.75 -4.10
C LEU A 300 12.16 -1.44 -3.80
N ILE A 301 12.23 -0.51 -4.76
CA ILE A 301 12.82 0.82 -4.53
C ILE A 301 12.04 1.56 -3.44
N ILE A 302 10.70 1.57 -3.44
CA ILE A 302 9.88 2.20 -2.41
C ILE A 302 10.21 1.58 -1.03
N MET A 303 10.30 0.26 -0.94
CA MET A 303 10.64 -0.45 0.30
C MET A 303 12.04 -0.08 0.81
N PHE A 304 13.06 -0.22 -0.03
CA PHE A 304 14.44 0.09 0.34
C PHE A 304 14.65 1.56 0.66
N ARG A 305 13.97 2.45 -0.06
CA ARG A 305 14.03 3.88 0.21
C ARG A 305 13.37 4.22 1.54
N GLY A 306 12.22 3.60 1.86
CA GLY A 306 11.58 3.72 3.17
C GLY A 306 12.49 3.29 4.32
N MET A 307 13.20 2.17 4.17
CA MET A 307 14.21 1.72 5.15
C MET A 307 15.38 2.71 5.27
N SER A 308 15.87 3.25 4.16
CA SER A 308 16.94 4.26 4.17
C SER A 308 16.50 5.56 4.86
N ILE A 309 15.26 5.99 4.64
CA ILE A 309 14.67 7.15 5.33
C ILE A 309 14.54 6.86 6.83
N ALA A 310 14.10 5.68 7.19
CA ALA A 310 13.95 5.28 8.58
C ALA A 310 15.26 5.27 9.35
N SER A 311 16.34 4.77 8.73
CA SER A 311 17.67 4.74 9.37
C SER A 311 18.25 6.13 9.63
N ARG A 312 17.79 7.15 8.90
CA ARG A 312 18.20 8.55 9.04
C ARG A 312 17.20 9.39 9.84
N SER A 313 16.04 8.83 10.20
CA SER A 313 15.00 9.58 10.90
C SER A 313 15.47 10.08 12.27
N ALA A 314 15.15 11.33 12.58
CA ALA A 314 15.51 11.96 13.86
C ALA A 314 14.77 11.37 15.07
N THR A 315 13.67 10.63 14.83
CA THR A 315 12.84 10.03 15.89
C THR A 315 12.51 8.58 15.58
N ALA A 316 12.41 7.76 16.62
CA ALA A 316 11.99 6.36 16.49
C ALA A 316 10.61 6.21 15.83
N PHE A 317 9.69 7.11 16.16
CA PHE A 317 8.35 7.15 15.55
C PHE A 317 8.43 7.34 14.03
N GLY A 318 9.16 8.36 13.58
CA GLY A 318 9.29 8.63 12.15
C GLY A 318 9.91 7.45 11.40
N GLY A 319 10.95 6.84 11.96
CA GLY A 319 11.58 5.66 11.38
C GLY A 319 10.64 4.47 11.24
N LEU A 320 9.94 4.11 12.32
CA LEU A 320 8.98 3.00 12.32
C LEU A 320 7.78 3.28 11.39
N LEU A 321 7.29 4.52 11.35
CA LEU A 321 6.21 4.91 10.46
C LEU A 321 6.62 4.78 8.98
N ALA A 322 7.81 5.26 8.61
CA ALA A 322 8.32 5.17 7.25
C ALA A 322 8.50 3.70 6.81
N ILE A 323 9.05 2.84 7.67
CA ILE A 323 9.18 1.40 7.39
C ILE A 323 7.80 0.76 7.25
N GLY A 324 6.90 0.98 8.20
CA GLY A 324 5.58 0.37 8.19
C GLY A 324 4.79 0.69 6.93
N LEU A 325 4.76 1.95 6.53
CA LEU A 325 4.03 2.39 5.34
C LEU A 325 4.69 1.89 4.04
N SER A 326 6.01 2.01 3.91
CA SER A 326 6.72 1.56 2.70
C SER A 326 6.67 0.05 2.55
N PHE A 327 6.84 -0.70 3.64
CA PHE A 327 6.71 -2.15 3.64
C PHE A 327 5.28 -2.59 3.27
N SER A 328 4.25 -1.96 3.86
CA SER A 328 2.85 -2.28 3.56
C SER A 328 2.54 -2.11 2.07
N LEU A 329 2.98 -1.01 1.46
CA LEU A 329 2.77 -0.74 0.03
C LEU A 329 3.51 -1.74 -0.86
N ALA A 330 4.80 -1.94 -0.60
CA ALA A 330 5.61 -2.87 -1.37
C ALA A 330 5.13 -4.31 -1.22
N PHE A 331 4.81 -4.74 -0.01
CA PHE A 331 4.32 -6.09 0.27
C PHE A 331 2.98 -6.36 -0.43
N GLN A 332 2.05 -5.39 -0.42
CA GLN A 332 0.80 -5.52 -1.17
C GLN A 332 1.05 -5.66 -2.69
N GLY A 333 1.95 -4.85 -3.24
CA GLY A 333 2.32 -4.95 -4.66
C GLY A 333 2.95 -6.30 -5.02
N LEU A 334 3.90 -6.77 -4.21
CA LEU A 334 4.57 -8.06 -4.40
C LEU A 334 3.59 -9.25 -4.28
N VAL A 335 2.65 -9.19 -3.30
CA VAL A 335 1.61 -10.22 -3.16
C VAL A 335 0.68 -10.24 -4.38
N ASN A 336 0.24 -9.07 -4.89
CA ASN A 336 -0.57 -9.01 -6.11
C ASN A 336 0.16 -9.63 -7.32
N MET A 337 1.43 -9.30 -7.51
CA MET A 337 2.24 -9.88 -8.58
C MET A 337 2.45 -11.39 -8.41
N ALA A 338 2.70 -11.86 -7.17
CA ALA A 338 2.84 -13.29 -6.86
C ALA A 338 1.56 -14.09 -7.13
N VAL A 339 0.39 -13.49 -6.85
CA VAL A 339 -0.93 -14.05 -7.23
C VAL A 339 -1.08 -14.14 -8.73
N ALA A 340 -0.73 -13.07 -9.45
CA ALA A 340 -0.87 -13.02 -10.91
C ALA A 340 -0.03 -14.08 -11.64
N VAL A 341 1.13 -14.45 -11.09
CA VAL A 341 1.99 -15.51 -11.63
C VAL A 341 1.75 -16.88 -10.95
N GLY A 342 0.72 -17.00 -10.08
CA GLY A 342 0.30 -18.27 -9.48
C GLY A 342 1.15 -18.78 -8.31
N VAL A 343 2.09 -17.99 -7.81
CA VAL A 343 2.88 -18.35 -6.62
C VAL A 343 2.03 -18.35 -5.36
N LEU A 344 1.00 -17.51 -5.31
CA LEU A 344 0.05 -17.40 -4.19
C LEU A 344 -1.39 -17.60 -4.68
N PRO A 345 -2.30 -18.06 -3.81
CA PRO A 345 -3.73 -18.14 -4.15
C PRO A 345 -4.32 -16.76 -4.43
N VAL A 346 -5.41 -16.71 -5.19
CA VAL A 346 -6.09 -15.46 -5.58
C VAL A 346 -6.57 -14.71 -4.33
N THR A 347 -6.07 -13.49 -4.13
CA THR A 347 -6.34 -12.67 -2.95
C THR A 347 -7.36 -11.55 -3.17
N GLY A 348 -7.48 -11.03 -4.40
CA GLY A 348 -8.33 -9.88 -4.69
C GLY A 348 -7.78 -8.56 -4.11
N LEU A 349 -6.46 -8.47 -3.94
CA LEU A 349 -5.78 -7.24 -3.51
C LEU A 349 -5.35 -6.43 -4.73
N PRO A 350 -5.71 -5.14 -4.84
CA PRO A 350 -5.29 -4.32 -5.96
C PRO A 350 -3.80 -3.99 -5.90
N LEU A 351 -3.19 -3.76 -7.06
CA LEU A 351 -1.82 -3.29 -7.19
C LEU A 351 -1.73 -1.80 -6.81
N PRO A 352 -1.03 -1.42 -5.72
CA PRO A 352 -1.04 -0.05 -5.22
C PRO A 352 -0.57 0.96 -6.26
N PHE A 353 -1.29 2.07 -6.42
CA PHE A 353 -0.97 3.15 -7.36
C PHE A 353 -0.98 2.77 -8.86
N ILE A 354 -1.44 1.56 -9.21
CA ILE A 354 -1.62 1.12 -10.61
C ILE A 354 -3.06 0.67 -10.86
N SER A 355 -3.60 -0.24 -10.03
CA SER A 355 -4.97 -0.73 -10.19
C SER A 355 -6.01 0.36 -10.02
N MET A 356 -7.12 0.31 -10.74
CA MET A 356 -8.24 1.21 -10.52
C MET A 356 -8.93 0.90 -9.18
N GLY A 357 -8.54 1.62 -8.12
CA GLY A 357 -8.94 1.33 -6.73
C GLY A 357 -9.72 2.43 -6.01
N GLY A 358 -10.23 3.46 -6.71
CA GLY A 358 -11.02 4.52 -6.06
C GLY A 358 -10.26 5.21 -4.91
N THR A 359 -10.83 5.18 -3.68
CA THR A 359 -10.21 5.81 -2.51
C THR A 359 -8.92 5.16 -2.03
N SER A 360 -8.65 3.89 -2.38
CA SER A 360 -7.39 3.22 -2.10
C SER A 360 -6.19 3.96 -2.72
N PHE A 361 -6.38 4.57 -3.89
CA PHE A 361 -5.39 5.42 -4.54
C PHE A 361 -4.98 6.60 -3.67
N ILE A 362 -5.97 7.27 -3.05
CA ILE A 362 -5.74 8.43 -2.18
C ILE A 362 -4.93 8.01 -0.94
N PHE A 363 -5.28 6.89 -0.30
CA PHE A 363 -4.53 6.39 0.86
C PHE A 363 -3.10 5.96 0.53
N THR A 364 -2.90 5.41 -0.67
CA THR A 364 -1.55 5.11 -1.17
C THR A 364 -0.74 6.40 -1.35
N GLY A 365 -1.33 7.43 -1.98
CA GLY A 365 -0.72 8.76 -2.11
C GLY A 365 -0.39 9.38 -0.75
N MET A 366 -1.34 9.35 0.20
CA MET A 366 -1.12 9.81 1.57
C MET A 366 0.07 9.10 2.22
N SER A 367 0.15 7.78 2.09
CA SER A 367 1.23 6.97 2.68
C SER A 367 2.59 7.39 2.12
N LEU A 368 2.71 7.57 0.80
CA LEU A 368 3.94 8.05 0.17
C LEU A 368 4.30 9.47 0.61
N GLY A 369 3.31 10.37 0.72
CA GLY A 369 3.52 11.73 1.20
C GLY A 369 3.99 11.78 2.66
N ILE A 370 3.49 10.91 3.52
CA ILE A 370 3.93 10.80 4.91
C ILE A 370 5.38 10.30 4.99
N ILE A 371 5.77 9.31 4.17
CA ILE A 371 7.16 8.85 4.10
C ILE A 371 8.09 10.01 3.71
N ILE A 372 7.68 10.85 2.76
CA ILE A 372 8.43 12.06 2.36
C ILE A 372 8.50 13.07 3.49
N SER A 373 7.41 13.25 4.27
CA SER A 373 7.40 14.14 5.44
C SER A 373 8.41 13.71 6.51
N VAL A 374 8.61 12.40 6.71
CA VAL A 374 9.65 11.88 7.62
C VAL A 374 11.05 12.26 7.10
N TYR A 375 11.31 12.09 5.81
CA TYR A 375 12.57 12.48 5.19
C TYR A 375 12.84 13.98 5.36
N ARG A 376 11.82 14.82 5.10
CA ARG A 376 11.94 16.28 5.23
C ARG A 376 12.30 16.69 6.66
N GLY A 377 11.67 16.08 7.67
CA GLY A 377 11.99 16.38 9.07
C GLY A 377 13.44 16.07 9.45
N TYR A 378 14.11 15.15 8.77
CA TYR A 378 15.54 14.92 8.90
C TYR A 378 16.38 15.98 8.15
N SER A 379 15.99 16.30 6.92
CA SER A 379 16.69 17.29 6.08
C SER A 379 16.72 18.66 6.74
N ASP A 380 15.57 19.13 7.24
CA ASP A 380 15.45 20.43 7.89
C ASP A 380 16.36 20.52 9.13
N LEU A 381 16.46 19.47 9.96
CA LEU A 381 17.36 19.42 11.11
C LEU A 381 18.85 19.36 10.72
N ALA A 382 19.17 18.75 9.60
CA ALA A 382 20.55 18.70 9.09
C ALA A 382 21.00 20.08 8.60
N ASP A 383 20.11 20.81 7.93
CA ASP A 383 20.37 22.17 7.42
C ASP A 383 20.54 23.15 8.60
N ASP A 384 19.66 23.11 9.61
CA ASP A 384 19.77 23.94 10.83
C ASP A 384 21.10 23.71 11.57
N ASN A 385 21.57 22.48 11.65
CA ASN A 385 22.85 22.16 12.28
C ASN A 385 24.06 22.69 11.48
N ILE A 386 23.97 22.69 10.15
CA ILE A 386 25.03 23.23 9.28
C ILE A 386 25.09 24.74 9.42
N GLU A 387 23.95 25.44 9.40
CA GLU A 387 23.90 26.89 9.59
C GLU A 387 24.33 27.29 10.99
N GLY A 388 23.89 26.60 12.05
CA GLY A 388 24.32 26.87 13.41
C GLY A 388 25.85 26.68 13.62
N ASN A 389 26.44 25.68 12.98
CA ASN A 389 27.89 25.47 13.02
C ASN A 389 28.67 26.52 12.20
N ALA A 390 28.11 26.99 11.08
CA ALA A 390 28.68 28.05 10.26
C ALA A 390 28.72 29.38 11.02
N ILE A 391 27.62 29.72 11.72
CA ILE A 391 27.50 30.93 12.56
C ILE A 391 28.53 30.88 13.70
N LYS A 392 28.61 29.77 14.45
CA LYS A 392 29.61 29.60 15.53
C LYS A 392 31.07 29.70 15.05
N LYS A 393 31.32 29.24 13.82
CA LYS A 393 32.66 29.32 13.20
C LYS A 393 33.01 30.73 12.75
N ALA A 394 32.02 31.50 12.28
CA ALA A 394 32.16 32.91 11.94
C ALA A 394 32.39 33.78 13.18
N GLU A 395 31.62 33.56 14.26
CA GLU A 395 31.82 34.25 15.55
C GLU A 395 33.21 34.00 16.14
N LYS A 396 33.69 32.75 16.14
CA LYS A 396 35.06 32.42 16.60
C LYS A 396 36.16 33.06 15.74
N LYS A 397 35.90 33.30 14.47
CA LYS A 397 36.86 33.96 13.56
C LYS A 397 36.92 35.46 13.82
N ASN A 398 35.79 36.10 14.12
CA ASN A 398 35.73 37.53 14.43
C ASN A 398 36.40 37.84 15.78
N VAL A 399 36.17 37.00 16.81
CA VAL A 399 36.88 37.16 18.13
C VAL A 399 38.41 37.01 18.02
N LYS A 400 38.94 36.24 17.04
CA LYS A 400 40.39 36.13 16.82
C LYS A 400 40.98 37.27 16.02
N VAL A 401 40.20 38.11 15.39
CA VAL A 401 40.66 39.29 14.62
C VAL A 401 40.67 40.52 15.52
N GLU A 402 39.95 40.53 16.64
CA GLU A 402 39.89 41.61 17.62
C GLU A 402 40.95 41.47 18.76
N GLN A 403 41.71 40.40 18.79
CA GLN A 403 42.89 40.19 19.66
C GLN A 403 44.20 40.36 18.86
#